data_25703929b1db6535feaf2a13ca2a7ec9
#
_entry.id   25703929b1db6535feaf2a13ca2a7ec9
#
_cell.length_a   1.000
_cell.length_b   1.000
_cell.length_c   1.000
_cell.angle_alpha   90.00
_cell.angle_beta   90.00
_cell.angle_gamma   90.00
#
_symmetry.space_group_name_H-M   'P 1'
#
loop_
_entity.id
_entity.type
_entity.pdbx_description
1 polymer ?
#
loop_
_entity_poly.entity_id
_entity_poly.type
_entity_poly.pdbx_seq_one_letter_code
_entity_poly.pdbx_strand_id
1 'polypeptide(L)'
;YPDYQLVENDENKNFFENLWKTNLDKKKGLTVVEIMDAIHDNTIKGMYILGENPAMSDPDLNHVREALQMLEHLVVQDIFLTETATYADVIFPASAWPEKNGTVTNTNRQVQMGRKALDAPGMAKEDWWITNELGKRMGLGWSYKHPKEIYEEMVMTMPSLNNISWDRLEKENSVTYPSKSPTTPGDEIVFGCLLYTSPSPRDLST
;
A
#
# COMPACT_ATOMS: atom_id res chain seq x y z
N TYR A 1 -10.52 -2.89 -1.58
CA TYR A 1 -9.76 -3.14 -2.80
C TYR A 1 -8.85 -1.93 -3.10
N PRO A 2 -7.89 -2.05 -4.02
CA PRO A 2 -7.05 -0.94 -4.44
C PRO A 2 -7.87 0.30 -4.81
N ASP A 3 -7.30 1.50 -4.63
CA ASP A 3 -7.92 2.79 -4.93
C ASP A 3 -9.24 3.05 -4.15
N TYR A 4 -9.30 2.57 -2.90
CA TYR A 4 -10.44 2.73 -1.98
C TYR A 4 -11.77 2.14 -2.48
N GLN A 5 -11.73 1.22 -3.43
CA GLN A 5 -12.92 0.55 -3.93
C GLN A 5 -13.55 -0.35 -2.85
N LEU A 6 -14.84 -0.14 -2.60
CA LEU A 6 -15.55 -0.82 -1.50
C LEU A 6 -15.63 -2.33 -1.71
N VAL A 7 -15.34 -3.11 -0.68
CA VAL A 7 -15.41 -4.58 -0.69
C VAL A 7 -16.85 -5.10 -0.73
N GLU A 8 -17.80 -4.33 -0.20
CA GLU A 8 -19.22 -4.66 -0.21
C GLU A 8 -19.89 -4.47 -1.58
N ASN A 9 -19.26 -3.77 -2.52
CA ASN A 9 -19.79 -3.54 -3.86
C ASN A 9 -19.62 -4.80 -4.73
N ASP A 10 -20.73 -5.29 -5.31
CA ASP A 10 -20.74 -6.51 -6.11
C ASP A 10 -19.96 -6.39 -7.42
N GLU A 11 -19.97 -5.23 -8.06
CA GLU A 11 -19.23 -4.99 -9.30
C GLU A 11 -17.72 -5.05 -9.04
N ASN A 12 -17.26 -4.37 -7.98
CA ASN A 12 -15.86 -4.41 -7.56
C ASN A 12 -15.44 -5.86 -7.21
N LYS A 13 -16.23 -6.54 -6.39
CA LYS A 13 -15.97 -7.93 -6.01
C LYS A 13 -15.81 -8.82 -7.24
N ASN A 14 -16.78 -8.79 -8.16
CA ASN A 14 -16.76 -9.61 -9.37
C ASN A 14 -15.55 -9.29 -10.25
N PHE A 15 -15.17 -8.01 -10.36
CA PHE A 15 -13.98 -7.61 -11.10
C PHE A 15 -12.70 -8.23 -10.50
N PHE A 16 -12.49 -8.09 -9.20
CA PHE A 16 -11.30 -8.60 -8.53
C PHE A 16 -11.26 -10.13 -8.44
N GLU A 17 -12.41 -10.80 -8.25
CA GLU A 17 -12.50 -12.27 -8.32
C GLU A 17 -12.10 -12.81 -9.70
N ASN A 18 -12.54 -12.15 -10.75
CA ASN A 18 -12.16 -12.51 -12.11
C ASN A 18 -10.68 -12.25 -12.41
N LEU A 19 -10.12 -11.16 -11.90
CA LEU A 19 -8.72 -10.81 -12.10
C LEU A 19 -7.79 -11.76 -11.32
N TRP A 20 -8.05 -11.94 -10.03
CA TRP A 20 -7.19 -12.74 -9.15
C TRP A 20 -7.52 -14.23 -9.14
N LYS A 21 -8.56 -14.65 -9.86
CA LYS A 21 -9.01 -16.07 -9.95
C LYS A 21 -9.23 -16.71 -8.58
N THR A 22 -9.84 -15.97 -7.67
CA THR A 22 -10.12 -16.41 -6.30
C THR A 22 -11.47 -15.90 -5.82
N ASN A 23 -12.07 -16.57 -4.83
CA ASN A 23 -13.27 -16.07 -4.18
C ASN A 23 -12.88 -15.07 -3.09
N LEU A 24 -13.55 -13.94 -3.05
CA LEU A 24 -13.31 -12.86 -2.10
C LEU A 24 -14.49 -12.71 -1.13
N ASP A 25 -14.18 -12.40 0.12
CA ASP A 25 -15.18 -12.06 1.12
C ASP A 25 -15.67 -10.61 0.88
N LYS A 26 -16.98 -10.39 1.10
CA LYS A 26 -17.59 -9.07 1.11
C LYS A 26 -17.51 -8.38 2.48
N LYS A 27 -17.13 -9.12 3.51
CA LYS A 27 -17.06 -8.58 4.85
C LYS A 27 -15.95 -7.53 4.94
N LYS A 28 -16.32 -6.36 5.42
CA LYS A 28 -15.35 -5.30 5.73
C LYS A 28 -14.37 -5.78 6.79
N GLY A 29 -13.09 -5.50 6.57
CA GLY A 29 -12.04 -5.77 7.55
C GLY A 29 -12.12 -4.86 8.78
N LEU A 30 -11.32 -5.16 9.77
CA LEU A 30 -11.20 -4.37 11.00
C LEU A 30 -10.33 -3.13 10.77
N THR A 31 -10.60 -2.08 11.51
CA THR A 31 -9.70 -0.93 11.63
C THR A 31 -8.49 -1.28 12.51
N VAL A 32 -7.46 -0.46 12.51
CA VAL A 32 -6.25 -0.71 13.31
C VAL A 32 -6.57 -0.86 14.81
N VAL A 33 -7.48 -0.05 15.34
CA VAL A 33 -7.91 -0.13 16.75
C VAL A 33 -8.66 -1.43 17.00
N GLU A 34 -9.63 -1.77 16.15
CA GLU A 34 -10.39 -3.02 16.25
C GLU A 34 -9.50 -4.27 16.12
N ILE A 35 -8.39 -4.19 15.38
CA ILE A 35 -7.41 -5.28 15.30
C ILE A 35 -6.75 -5.51 16.67
N MET A 36 -6.34 -4.45 17.35
CA MET A 36 -5.73 -4.57 18.69
C MET A 36 -6.72 -5.14 19.71
N ASP A 37 -7.97 -4.67 19.71
CA ASP A 37 -9.03 -5.24 20.54
C ASP A 37 -9.28 -6.72 20.22
N ALA A 38 -9.30 -7.10 18.94
CA ALA A 38 -9.50 -8.48 18.51
C ALA A 38 -8.32 -9.42 18.89
N ILE A 39 -7.12 -8.89 19.07
CA ILE A 39 -5.99 -9.65 19.63
C ILE A 39 -6.24 -9.90 21.13
N HIS A 40 -6.65 -8.88 21.89
CA HIS A 40 -6.98 -9.03 23.32
C HIS A 40 -8.11 -10.03 23.53
N ASP A 41 -9.09 -10.06 22.64
CA ASP A 41 -10.19 -11.05 22.63
C ASP A 41 -9.78 -12.43 22.10
N ASN A 42 -8.50 -12.64 21.77
CA ASN A 42 -7.97 -13.88 21.21
C ASN A 42 -8.65 -14.31 19.89
N THR A 43 -9.22 -13.37 19.15
CA THR A 43 -9.83 -13.59 17.83
C THR A 43 -8.77 -13.54 16.74
N ILE A 44 -7.80 -12.63 16.85
CA ILE A 44 -6.60 -12.56 15.99
C ILE A 44 -5.43 -13.17 16.76
N LYS A 45 -4.77 -14.14 16.15
CA LYS A 45 -3.67 -14.91 16.74
C LYS A 45 -2.33 -14.73 16.01
N GLY A 46 -2.38 -14.32 14.77
CA GLY A 46 -1.20 -14.07 13.96
C GLY A 46 -1.30 -12.76 13.21
N MET A 47 -0.16 -12.08 13.02
CA MET A 47 -0.10 -10.80 12.33
C MET A 47 1.15 -10.69 11.47
N TYR A 48 1.01 -10.03 10.33
CA TYR A 48 2.12 -9.64 9.47
C TYR A 48 2.12 -8.12 9.35
N ILE A 49 3.18 -7.47 9.82
CA ILE A 49 3.35 -6.02 9.78
C ILE A 49 4.44 -5.67 8.78
N LEU A 50 4.12 -4.78 7.84
CA LEU A 50 5.02 -4.35 6.78
C LEU A 50 5.21 -2.83 6.82
N GLY A 51 6.42 -2.39 7.15
CA GLY A 51 6.82 -0.98 7.11
C GLY A 51 6.11 -0.07 8.09
N GLU A 52 5.60 -0.62 9.18
CA GLU A 52 4.86 0.11 10.22
C GLU A 52 5.42 -0.22 11.61
N ASN A 53 5.32 0.73 12.52
CA ASN A 53 5.81 0.60 13.90
C ASN A 53 4.71 0.89 14.94
N PRO A 54 3.64 0.07 15.01
CA PRO A 54 2.50 0.30 15.89
C PRO A 54 2.88 0.36 17.38
N ALA A 55 3.92 -0.36 17.81
CA ALA A 55 4.43 -0.27 19.18
C ALA A 55 5.00 1.11 19.55
N MET A 56 5.09 2.04 18.59
CA MET A 56 5.56 3.42 18.76
C MET A 56 4.52 4.45 18.32
N SER A 57 3.75 4.19 17.26
CA SER A 57 2.93 5.17 16.58
C SER A 57 1.43 5.09 16.89
N ASP A 58 0.93 3.95 17.34
CA ASP A 58 -0.50 3.76 17.54
C ASP A 58 -1.00 4.40 18.85
N PRO A 59 -2.29 4.79 18.89
CA PRO A 59 -2.89 5.29 20.12
C PRO A 59 -2.88 4.22 21.22
N ASP A 60 -2.77 4.66 22.48
CA ASP A 60 -2.68 3.78 23.65
C ASP A 60 -1.57 2.72 23.54
N LEU A 61 -0.32 3.18 23.57
CA LEU A 61 0.85 2.33 23.40
C LEU A 61 0.93 1.13 24.35
N ASN A 62 0.39 1.24 25.56
CA ASN A 62 0.40 0.12 26.51
C ASN A 62 -0.51 -1.00 26.01
N HIS A 63 -1.72 -0.65 25.61
CA HIS A 63 -2.70 -1.59 25.02
C HIS A 63 -2.15 -2.28 23.76
N VAL A 64 -1.54 -1.50 22.85
CA VAL A 64 -0.92 -2.04 21.63
C VAL A 64 0.23 -3.00 21.93
N ARG A 65 1.12 -2.63 22.84
CA ARG A 65 2.28 -3.45 23.21
C ARG A 65 1.86 -4.76 23.90
N GLU A 66 0.82 -4.70 24.74
CA GLU A 66 0.23 -5.90 25.34
C GLU A 66 -0.41 -6.79 24.25
N ALA A 67 -1.17 -6.22 23.32
CA ALA A 67 -1.73 -6.96 22.19
C ALA A 67 -0.65 -7.68 21.38
N LEU A 68 0.44 -6.99 21.00
CA LEU A 68 1.53 -7.59 20.23
C LEU A 68 2.20 -8.76 20.96
N GLN A 69 2.30 -8.70 22.30
CA GLN A 69 2.83 -9.80 23.12
C GLN A 69 1.89 -11.01 23.20
N MET A 70 0.60 -10.82 23.01
CA MET A 70 -0.40 -11.89 23.06
C MET A 70 -0.49 -12.69 21.76
N LEU A 71 0.07 -12.20 20.65
CA LEU A 71 0.05 -12.91 19.37
C LEU A 71 0.79 -14.26 19.47
N GLU A 72 0.18 -15.31 18.91
CA GLU A 72 0.83 -16.61 18.78
C GLU A 72 1.94 -16.60 17.71
N HIS A 73 1.84 -15.69 16.71
CA HIS A 73 2.85 -15.53 15.66
C HIS A 73 2.83 -14.12 15.08
N LEU A 74 3.96 -13.43 15.19
CA LEU A 74 4.16 -12.09 14.64
C LEU A 74 5.32 -12.07 13.65
N VAL A 75 5.03 -11.64 12.42
CA VAL A 75 6.04 -11.39 11.39
C VAL A 75 6.15 -9.88 11.17
N VAL A 76 7.36 -9.36 11.18
CA VAL A 76 7.64 -7.95 10.86
C VAL A 76 8.59 -7.85 9.68
N GLN A 77 8.22 -7.05 8.70
CA GLN A 77 9.07 -6.68 7.55
C GLN A 77 9.36 -5.20 7.62
N ASP A 78 10.60 -4.84 7.87
CA ASP A 78 11.00 -3.43 8.03
C ASP A 78 12.47 -3.22 7.63
N ILE A 79 12.83 -1.95 7.40
CA ILE A 79 14.20 -1.53 7.12
C ILE A 79 15.04 -1.35 8.39
N PHE A 80 14.39 -1.23 9.54
CA PHE A 80 15.03 -1.09 10.86
C PHE A 80 14.50 -2.12 11.85
N LEU A 81 15.31 -2.41 12.88
CA LEU A 81 14.86 -3.14 14.05
C LEU A 81 14.07 -2.17 14.96
N THR A 82 12.79 -2.01 14.66
CA THR A 82 11.87 -1.11 15.36
C THR A 82 11.42 -1.67 16.71
N GLU A 83 10.72 -0.87 17.52
CA GLU A 83 10.06 -1.33 18.75
C GLU A 83 9.11 -2.48 18.46
N THR A 84 8.33 -2.40 17.39
CA THR A 84 7.43 -3.49 16.96
C THR A 84 8.20 -4.77 16.63
N ALA A 85 9.34 -4.65 15.95
CA ALA A 85 10.16 -5.80 15.58
C ALA A 85 10.72 -6.55 16.81
N THR A 86 10.79 -5.91 17.98
CA THR A 86 11.24 -6.59 19.23
C THR A 86 10.23 -7.63 19.76
N TYR A 87 8.98 -7.58 19.30
CA TYR A 87 7.94 -8.56 19.62
C TYR A 87 7.81 -9.69 18.59
N ALA A 88 8.51 -9.57 17.46
CA ALA A 88 8.32 -10.47 16.33
C ALA A 88 9.02 -11.84 16.52
N ASP A 89 8.34 -12.90 16.08
CA ASP A 89 8.92 -14.23 15.94
C ASP A 89 9.81 -14.34 14.70
N VAL A 90 9.46 -13.60 13.64
CA VAL A 90 10.21 -13.56 12.39
C VAL A 90 10.36 -12.11 11.92
N ILE A 91 11.58 -11.74 11.52
CA ILE A 91 11.88 -10.44 10.96
C ILE A 91 12.44 -10.61 9.55
N PHE A 92 11.81 -9.97 8.56
CA PHE A 92 12.31 -9.87 7.20
C PHE A 92 12.97 -8.50 7.00
N PRO A 93 14.30 -8.44 6.82
CA PRO A 93 14.98 -7.20 6.52
C PRO A 93 14.62 -6.71 5.11
N ALA A 94 13.99 -5.55 5.05
CA ALA A 94 13.58 -4.91 3.81
C ALA A 94 14.58 -3.83 3.36
N SER A 95 14.58 -3.51 2.07
CA SER A 95 15.40 -2.44 1.52
C SER A 95 14.73 -1.08 1.60
N ALA A 96 15.51 -0.04 1.83
CA ALA A 96 15.05 1.36 1.83
C ALA A 96 14.81 1.88 0.40
N TRP A 97 14.16 3.04 0.26
CA TRP A 97 13.84 3.62 -1.04
C TRP A 97 15.02 3.79 -1.99
N PRO A 98 16.19 4.28 -1.57
CA PRO A 98 17.34 4.42 -2.48
C PRO A 98 17.96 3.09 -2.88
N GLU A 99 17.56 1.97 -2.28
CA GLU A 99 18.12 0.63 -2.48
C GLU A 99 17.29 -0.23 -3.44
N LYS A 100 16.18 0.33 -3.99
CA LYS A 100 15.25 -0.40 -4.87
C LYS A 100 14.69 0.47 -5.98
N ASN A 101 14.19 -0.19 -7.03
CA ASN A 101 13.37 0.45 -8.05
C ASN A 101 11.89 0.33 -7.68
N GLY A 102 11.09 1.32 -8.09
CA GLY A 102 9.66 1.29 -7.85
C GLY A 102 9.02 2.66 -8.04
N THR A 103 7.75 2.75 -7.73
CA THR A 103 7.04 4.02 -7.76
C THR A 103 6.62 4.42 -6.35
N VAL A 104 6.64 5.71 -6.09
CA VAL A 104 6.13 6.31 -4.86
C VAL A 104 5.17 7.45 -5.20
N THR A 105 4.14 7.60 -4.37
CA THR A 105 3.18 8.70 -4.53
C THR A 105 3.23 9.57 -3.28
N ASN A 106 3.45 10.87 -3.47
CA ASN A 106 3.48 11.81 -2.36
C ASN A 106 2.08 12.42 -2.08
N THR A 107 1.99 13.20 -1.02
CA THR A 107 0.72 13.80 -0.56
C THR A 107 0.08 14.74 -1.60
N ASN A 108 0.86 15.36 -2.48
CA ASN A 108 0.33 16.19 -3.57
C ASN A 108 -0.08 15.37 -4.80
N ARG A 109 -0.26 14.06 -4.66
CA ARG A 109 -0.72 13.15 -5.71
C ARG A 109 0.27 12.95 -6.87
N GLN A 110 1.51 13.25 -6.68
CA GLN A 110 2.54 13.05 -7.69
C GLN A 110 3.08 11.62 -7.59
N VAL A 111 2.81 10.83 -8.62
CA VAL A 111 3.40 9.49 -8.80
C VAL A 111 4.79 9.66 -9.40
N GLN A 112 5.80 9.15 -8.72
CA GLN A 112 7.20 9.39 -9.04
C GLN A 112 7.94 8.07 -9.28
N MET A 113 8.88 8.09 -10.22
CA MET A 113 9.78 6.96 -10.46
C MET A 113 10.94 6.98 -9.47
N GLY A 114 10.97 6.01 -8.57
CA GLY A 114 12.12 5.73 -7.71
C GLY A 114 13.14 4.85 -8.43
N ARG A 115 14.41 5.23 -8.38
CA ARG A 115 15.52 4.47 -8.98
C ARG A 115 16.51 4.07 -7.92
N LYS A 116 16.95 2.83 -7.97
CA LYS A 116 18.00 2.32 -7.10
C LYS A 116 19.28 3.14 -7.29
N ALA A 117 19.83 3.66 -6.19
CA ALA A 117 21.08 4.40 -6.13
C ALA A 117 22.12 3.71 -5.26
N LEU A 118 21.73 2.84 -4.35
CA LEU A 118 22.57 2.13 -3.39
C LEU A 118 22.27 0.64 -3.40
N ASP A 119 23.23 -0.16 -2.99
CA ASP A 119 22.96 -1.58 -2.72
C ASP A 119 22.33 -1.76 -1.35
N ALA A 120 21.38 -2.69 -1.26
CA ALA A 120 20.76 -3.03 -0.01
C ALA A 120 21.77 -3.68 0.96
N PRO A 121 21.76 -3.34 2.25
CA PRO A 121 22.72 -3.87 3.22
C PRO A 121 22.41 -5.34 3.56
N GLY A 122 23.46 -6.12 3.77
CA GLY A 122 23.37 -7.49 4.29
C GLY A 122 22.43 -8.40 3.51
N MET A 123 21.41 -8.92 4.18
CA MET A 123 20.40 -9.80 3.59
C MET A 123 19.11 -9.08 3.18
N ALA A 124 19.05 -7.76 3.28
CA ALA A 124 17.86 -7.00 2.95
C ALA A 124 17.42 -7.21 1.50
N LYS A 125 16.11 -7.33 1.31
CA LYS A 125 15.48 -7.54 -0.01
C LYS A 125 14.40 -6.50 -0.24
N GLU A 126 14.07 -6.27 -1.50
CA GLU A 126 12.96 -5.41 -1.89
C GLU A 126 11.63 -5.98 -1.37
N ASP A 127 10.73 -5.14 -0.86
CA ASP A 127 9.45 -5.55 -0.26
C ASP A 127 8.63 -6.43 -1.20
N TRP A 128 8.53 -6.04 -2.47
CA TRP A 128 7.80 -6.79 -3.47
C TRP A 128 8.39 -8.20 -3.68
N TRP A 129 9.74 -8.33 -3.60
CA TRP A 129 10.39 -9.62 -3.74
C TRP A 129 10.08 -10.53 -2.54
N ILE A 130 10.13 -10.00 -1.31
CA ILE A 130 9.80 -10.75 -0.09
C ILE A 130 8.36 -11.25 -0.18
N THR A 131 7.42 -10.36 -0.52
CA THR A 131 5.99 -10.69 -0.65
C THR A 131 5.75 -11.72 -1.75
N ASN A 132 6.40 -11.56 -2.92
CA ASN A 132 6.31 -12.51 -4.02
C ASN A 132 6.84 -13.90 -3.65
N GLU A 133 7.95 -13.98 -2.93
CA GLU A 133 8.51 -15.24 -2.45
C GLU A 133 7.62 -15.89 -1.38
N LEU A 134 7.00 -15.11 -0.52
CA LEU A 134 6.00 -15.61 0.43
C LEU A 134 4.79 -16.18 -0.31
N GLY A 135 4.23 -15.45 -1.25
CA GLY A 135 3.10 -15.89 -2.07
C GLY A 135 3.38 -17.21 -2.82
N LYS A 136 4.57 -17.35 -3.40
CA LYS A 136 5.00 -18.62 -4.05
C LYS A 136 4.97 -19.80 -3.06
N ARG A 137 5.50 -19.61 -1.85
CA ARG A 137 5.53 -20.65 -0.81
C ARG A 137 4.15 -20.99 -0.28
N MET A 138 3.21 -20.02 -0.34
CA MET A 138 1.80 -20.23 -0.02
C MET A 138 1.00 -20.86 -1.18
N GLY A 139 1.63 -21.11 -2.34
CA GLY A 139 0.97 -21.72 -3.49
C GLY A 139 0.14 -20.77 -4.35
N LEU A 140 0.35 -19.45 -4.23
CA LEU A 140 -0.42 -18.44 -4.99
C LEU A 140 0.01 -18.32 -6.46
N GLY A 141 1.01 -19.05 -6.91
CA GLY A 141 1.45 -19.06 -8.32
C GLY A 141 2.09 -17.76 -8.81
N TRP A 142 2.43 -16.85 -7.90
CA TRP A 142 3.07 -15.59 -8.26
C TRP A 142 4.46 -15.80 -8.84
N SER A 143 4.81 -15.01 -9.87
CA SER A 143 6.06 -15.19 -10.59
C SER A 143 6.68 -13.87 -11.05
N TYR A 144 6.34 -12.77 -10.40
CA TYR A 144 6.86 -11.44 -10.72
C TYR A 144 8.39 -11.41 -10.68
N LYS A 145 8.99 -10.77 -11.66
CA LYS A 145 10.45 -10.64 -11.81
C LYS A 145 10.93 -9.20 -11.71
N HIS A 146 10.02 -8.24 -11.85
CA HIS A 146 10.33 -6.83 -11.83
C HIS A 146 9.15 -6.02 -11.28
N PRO A 147 9.36 -4.93 -10.52
CA PRO A 147 8.27 -4.11 -9.99
C PRO A 147 7.38 -3.47 -11.07
N LYS A 148 7.86 -3.34 -12.30
CA LYS A 148 7.05 -2.92 -13.45
C LYS A 148 5.84 -3.82 -13.67
N GLU A 149 5.99 -5.14 -13.57
CA GLU A 149 4.89 -6.09 -13.77
C GLU A 149 3.79 -5.89 -12.72
N ILE A 150 4.19 -5.61 -11.48
CA ILE A 150 3.27 -5.30 -10.38
C ILE A 150 2.57 -3.95 -10.62
N TYR A 151 3.33 -2.94 -11.04
CA TYR A 151 2.79 -1.62 -11.34
C TYR A 151 1.78 -1.65 -12.50
N GLU A 152 2.02 -2.45 -13.52
CA GLU A 152 1.09 -2.66 -14.64
C GLU A 152 -0.23 -3.26 -14.15
N GLU A 153 -0.21 -4.21 -13.20
CA GLU A 153 -1.41 -4.72 -12.55
C GLU A 153 -2.09 -3.64 -11.69
N MET A 154 -1.32 -2.83 -10.95
CA MET A 154 -1.88 -1.68 -10.21
C MET A 154 -2.63 -0.71 -11.13
N VAL A 155 -2.07 -0.37 -12.29
CA VAL A 155 -2.74 0.50 -13.28
C VAL A 155 -4.07 -0.09 -13.78
N MET A 156 -4.15 -1.42 -13.93
CA MET A 156 -5.41 -2.07 -14.31
C MET A 156 -6.48 -2.03 -13.21
N THR A 157 -6.06 -1.97 -11.95
CA THR A 157 -6.95 -2.08 -10.79
C THR A 157 -7.27 -0.73 -10.12
N MET A 158 -6.51 0.30 -10.42
CA MET A 158 -6.59 1.62 -9.79
C MET A 158 -6.95 2.71 -10.80
N PRO A 159 -8.22 3.14 -10.88
CA PRO A 159 -8.64 4.21 -11.78
C PRO A 159 -7.85 5.52 -11.65
N SER A 160 -7.36 5.84 -10.45
CA SER A 160 -6.50 7.01 -10.21
C SER A 160 -5.19 6.96 -11.00
N LEU A 161 -4.69 5.78 -11.35
CA LEU A 161 -3.46 5.59 -12.13
C LEU A 161 -3.69 5.54 -13.64
N ASN A 162 -4.92 5.72 -14.10
CA ASN A 162 -5.20 5.77 -15.54
C ASN A 162 -4.28 6.77 -16.27
N ASN A 163 -3.75 6.35 -17.41
CA ASN A 163 -2.83 7.12 -18.25
C ASN A 163 -1.45 7.41 -17.62
N ILE A 164 -1.13 6.77 -16.49
CA ILE A 164 0.18 6.88 -15.83
C ILE A 164 0.88 5.52 -15.92
N SER A 165 1.44 5.22 -17.08
CA SER A 165 2.17 3.97 -17.29
C SER A 165 3.58 4.02 -16.70
N TRP A 166 4.16 2.84 -16.45
CA TRP A 166 5.56 2.74 -16.06
C TRP A 166 6.50 3.43 -17.04
N ASP A 167 6.34 3.20 -18.32
CA ASP A 167 7.20 3.78 -19.38
C ASP A 167 7.06 5.31 -19.43
N ARG A 168 5.87 5.83 -19.13
CA ARG A 168 5.66 7.26 -18.98
C ARG A 168 6.45 7.82 -17.78
N LEU A 169 6.40 7.15 -16.64
CA LEU A 169 7.14 7.56 -15.45
C LEU A 169 8.65 7.46 -15.66
N GLU A 170 9.14 6.46 -16.38
CA GLU A 170 10.57 6.39 -16.74
C GLU A 170 11.02 7.59 -17.58
N LYS A 171 10.17 8.08 -18.47
CA LYS A 171 10.45 9.20 -19.36
C LYS A 171 10.27 10.57 -18.68
N GLU A 172 9.19 10.74 -17.94
CA GLU A 172 8.78 12.03 -17.36
C GLU A 172 9.24 12.20 -15.91
N ASN A 173 9.71 11.11 -15.26
CA ASN A 173 10.09 10.97 -13.85
C ASN A 173 8.93 11.09 -12.87
N SER A 174 7.91 11.87 -13.15
CA SER A 174 6.72 12.00 -12.30
C SER A 174 5.51 12.46 -13.10
N VAL A 175 4.32 12.05 -12.64
CA VAL A 175 3.02 12.47 -13.18
C VAL A 175 2.05 12.64 -12.01
N THR A 176 1.32 13.74 -12.00
CA THR A 176 0.25 13.95 -11.00
C THR A 176 -1.05 13.26 -11.44
N TYR A 177 -1.73 12.55 -10.56
CA TYR A 177 -3.03 11.98 -10.86
C TYR A 177 -4.19 12.89 -10.40
N PRO A 178 -5.37 12.84 -11.07
CA PRO A 178 -5.67 12.08 -12.27
C PRO A 178 -5.04 12.69 -13.51
N SER A 179 -4.79 11.87 -14.53
CA SER A 179 -4.30 12.30 -15.83
C SER A 179 -5.31 11.93 -16.92
N LYS A 180 -5.78 12.91 -17.70
CA LYS A 180 -6.85 12.74 -18.70
C LYS A 180 -6.41 11.96 -19.94
N SER A 181 -5.11 12.01 -20.23
CA SER A 181 -4.54 11.27 -21.37
C SER A 181 -3.07 10.92 -21.10
N PRO A 182 -2.46 9.99 -21.88
CA PRO A 182 -1.05 9.63 -21.73
C PRO A 182 -0.05 10.77 -21.96
N THR A 183 -0.48 11.88 -22.52
CA THR A 183 0.38 13.01 -22.92
C THR A 183 0.06 14.32 -22.22
N THR A 184 -1.05 14.39 -21.47
CA THR A 184 -1.41 15.60 -20.73
C THR A 184 -0.80 15.57 -19.33
N PRO A 185 -0.37 16.72 -18.78
CA PRO A 185 -0.03 16.79 -17.37
C PRO A 185 -1.24 16.41 -16.51
N GLY A 186 -0.96 16.00 -15.28
CA GLY A 186 -2.03 15.69 -14.31
C GLY A 186 -2.89 16.90 -13.99
N ASP A 187 -4.14 16.63 -13.60
CA ASP A 187 -5.06 17.70 -13.20
C ASP A 187 -4.63 18.31 -11.86
N GLU A 188 -4.67 19.62 -11.76
CA GLU A 188 -4.43 20.36 -10.52
C GLU A 188 -5.55 20.12 -9.50
N ILE A 189 -6.76 19.83 -9.99
CA ILE A 189 -7.97 19.65 -9.18
C ILE A 189 -8.41 18.19 -9.23
N VAL A 190 -8.50 17.51 -8.06
CA VAL A 190 -8.92 16.11 -7.96
C VAL A 190 -10.40 15.95 -8.29
N PHE A 191 -11.21 16.84 -7.75
CA PHE A 191 -12.65 16.80 -7.91
C PHE A 191 -13.06 17.94 -8.84
N GLY A 192 -13.27 17.64 -10.11
CA GLY A 192 -13.72 18.60 -11.14
C GLY A 192 -15.17 19.08 -10.96
N CYS A 193 -15.69 19.07 -9.75
CA CYS A 193 -17.02 19.55 -9.44
C CYS A 193 -17.02 21.08 -9.34
N LEU A 194 -17.89 21.73 -10.10
CA LEU A 194 -18.07 23.18 -10.06
C LEU A 194 -18.35 23.75 -8.66
N LEU A 195 -18.93 22.94 -7.76
CA LEU A 195 -19.21 23.32 -6.39
C LEU A 195 -17.92 23.64 -5.60
N TYR A 196 -16.82 22.96 -5.92
CA TYR A 196 -15.52 23.15 -5.25
C TYR A 196 -14.58 24.11 -5.99
N THR A 197 -14.90 24.45 -7.23
CA THR A 197 -14.06 25.32 -8.06
C THR A 197 -14.63 26.74 -8.19
N SER A 198 -15.90 26.94 -7.78
CA SER A 198 -16.50 28.28 -7.73
C SER A 198 -16.20 28.92 -6.39
N PRO A 199 -15.75 30.18 -6.34
CA PRO A 199 -15.60 30.89 -5.10
C PRO A 199 -16.93 30.95 -4.35
N SER A 200 -16.89 30.73 -3.05
CA SER A 200 -18.08 30.83 -2.21
C SER A 200 -18.63 32.25 -2.27
N PRO A 201 -19.94 32.47 -2.13
CA PRO A 201 -20.50 33.83 -2.02
C PRO A 201 -19.86 34.69 -0.93
N ARG A 202 -19.20 34.07 0.07
CA ARG A 202 -18.43 34.74 1.12
C ARG A 202 -17.06 35.23 0.62
N ASP A 203 -16.49 34.57 -0.38
CA ASP A 203 -15.20 34.95 -0.95
C ASP A 203 -15.32 36.10 -1.97
N LEU A 204 -16.55 36.45 -2.38
CA LEU A 204 -16.85 37.54 -3.28
C LEU A 204 -17.23 38.86 -2.56
N SER A 205 -17.19 38.86 -1.22
CA SER A 205 -17.62 39.97 -0.38
C SER A 205 -16.46 40.81 0.16
N THR A 206 -15.33 40.90 -0.56
CA THR A 206 -14.22 41.87 -0.27
C THR A 206 -14.14 42.92 -1.33
#